data_5a719c46d15fb81173ca19dd6da20d1d
#
_entry.id   5a719c46d15fb81173ca19dd6da20d1d
#
_cell.length_a   1.000
_cell.length_b   1.000
_cell.length_c   1.000
_cell.angle_alpha   90.00
_cell.angle_beta   90.00
_cell.angle_gamma   90.00
#
_symmetry.space_group_name_H-M   'P 1'
#
loop_
_entity.id
_entity.type
_entity.pdbx_description
1 polymer ?
#
loop_
_entity_poly.entity_id
_entity_poly.type
_entity_poly.pdbx_seq_one_letter_code
_entity_poly.pdbx_strand_id
1 'polypeptide(L)'
;MKRGKKMFIVILSILGLLALITWGAIAYLGRSQTLSIKSIENPSGDLYLIHITKPSQQTWKAGAFAKFTLPDTSSAARKNEAKEEQTSRWLTIASTPDEDEILILTHNSGSHFKETLTHLPAGSEIEMSWLDSSLTVKDTNQPLVCFASDVGISTLRPLIKEWAGKAPIILNHFDKGVTIFDNEMKELAQNTSNFTYKTSEEFSQSQAFLKRAIDEYGNQASYLITGQPDDVNEMKNFLKENGIDSKNIQVSSFRGLK
;
A
#
# COMPACT_ATOMS: atom_id res chain seq x y z
N MET A 1 -39.32 -2.73 38.92
CA MET A 1 -37.95 -2.31 39.30
C MET A 1 -36.86 -3.42 39.11
N LYS A 2 -37.07 -4.67 39.41
CA LYS A 2 -36.03 -5.75 39.27
C LYS A 2 -35.61 -6.06 37.82
N ARG A 3 -36.51 -5.94 36.82
CA ARG A 3 -36.23 -6.23 35.40
C ARG A 3 -35.34 -5.19 34.74
N GLY A 4 -35.49 -3.90 35.06
CA GLY A 4 -34.64 -2.81 34.54
C GLY A 4 -33.19 -2.89 35.07
N LYS A 5 -32.97 -3.26 36.34
CA LYS A 5 -31.63 -3.46 36.89
C LYS A 5 -30.88 -4.60 36.22
N LYS A 6 -31.57 -5.73 35.92
CA LYS A 6 -30.94 -6.87 35.19
C LYS A 6 -30.54 -6.47 33.79
N MET A 7 -31.41 -5.76 33.05
CA MET A 7 -31.14 -5.27 31.70
C MET A 7 -29.96 -4.28 31.68
N PHE A 8 -29.89 -3.37 32.65
CA PHE A 8 -28.77 -2.44 32.77
C PHE A 8 -27.43 -3.15 33.03
N ILE A 9 -27.42 -4.15 33.92
CA ILE A 9 -26.20 -4.96 34.17
C ILE A 9 -25.75 -5.70 32.91
N VAL A 10 -26.69 -6.29 32.15
CA VAL A 10 -26.36 -6.98 30.89
C VAL A 10 -25.76 -6.01 29.86
N ILE A 11 -26.35 -4.83 29.69
CA ILE A 11 -25.82 -3.81 28.77
C ILE A 11 -24.42 -3.37 29.20
N LEU A 12 -24.20 -3.12 30.49
CA LEU A 12 -22.90 -2.72 31.02
C LEU A 12 -21.83 -3.81 30.81
N SER A 13 -22.22 -5.10 30.98
CA SER A 13 -21.33 -6.25 30.74
C SER A 13 -20.95 -6.39 29.26
N ILE A 14 -21.89 -6.17 28.33
CA ILE A 14 -21.64 -6.18 26.88
C ILE A 14 -20.70 -5.04 26.50
N LEU A 15 -20.94 -3.84 26.99
CA LEU A 15 -20.06 -2.69 26.74
C LEU A 15 -18.65 -2.90 27.29
N GLY A 16 -18.53 -3.47 28.49
CA GLY A 16 -17.23 -3.83 29.07
C GLY A 16 -16.48 -4.88 28.26
N LEU A 17 -17.19 -5.91 27.77
CA LEU A 17 -16.59 -6.93 26.90
C LEU A 17 -16.13 -6.36 25.56
N LEU A 18 -16.94 -5.51 24.93
CA LEU A 18 -16.57 -4.81 23.70
C LEU A 18 -15.34 -3.93 23.89
N ALA A 19 -15.27 -3.18 25.00
CA ALA A 19 -14.11 -2.36 25.32
C ALA A 19 -12.83 -3.19 25.50
N LEU A 20 -12.91 -4.35 26.18
CA LEU A 20 -11.78 -5.26 26.33
C LEU A 20 -11.32 -5.86 25.01
N ILE A 21 -12.25 -6.28 24.14
CA ILE A 21 -11.94 -6.80 22.80
C ILE A 21 -11.26 -5.71 21.96
N THR A 22 -11.80 -4.49 21.98
CA THR A 22 -11.24 -3.35 21.24
C THR A 22 -9.83 -3.01 21.74
N TRP A 23 -9.65 -2.96 23.06
CA TRP A 23 -8.35 -2.69 23.66
C TRP A 23 -7.33 -3.80 23.34
N GLY A 24 -7.73 -5.08 23.40
CA GLY A 24 -6.90 -6.20 23.01
C GLY A 24 -6.49 -6.16 21.54
N ALA A 25 -7.41 -5.79 20.64
CA ALA A 25 -7.13 -5.61 19.21
C ALA A 25 -6.14 -4.47 18.97
N ILE A 26 -6.32 -3.31 19.63
CA ILE A 26 -5.40 -2.16 19.55
C ILE A 26 -4.01 -2.55 20.06
N ALA A 27 -3.92 -3.24 21.20
CA ALA A 27 -2.66 -3.69 21.76
C ALA A 27 -1.93 -4.69 20.86
N TYR A 28 -2.68 -5.59 20.19
CA TYR A 28 -2.13 -6.55 19.23
C TYR A 28 -1.62 -5.88 17.95
N LEU A 29 -2.41 -5.00 17.36
CA LEU A 29 -2.04 -4.26 16.13
C LEU A 29 -0.88 -3.28 16.37
N GLY A 30 -0.83 -2.67 17.55
CA GLY A 30 0.24 -1.73 17.94
C GLY A 30 1.54 -2.43 18.37
N ARG A 31 1.57 -3.78 18.39
CA ARG A 31 2.78 -4.51 18.79
C ARG A 31 3.89 -4.29 17.77
N SER A 32 4.99 -3.70 18.24
CA SER A 32 6.18 -3.46 17.43
C SER A 32 6.98 -4.75 17.23
N GLN A 33 7.51 -4.90 16.01
CA GLN A 33 8.45 -5.96 15.64
C GLN A 33 9.74 -5.32 15.14
N THR A 34 10.88 -5.75 15.66
CA THR A 34 12.18 -5.33 15.19
C THR A 34 12.58 -6.15 13.98
N LEU A 35 12.90 -5.48 12.88
CA LEU A 35 13.32 -6.02 11.60
C LEU A 35 14.71 -5.47 11.26
N SER A 36 15.40 -6.08 10.30
CA SER A 36 16.71 -5.61 9.85
C SER A 36 16.67 -5.21 8.38
N ILE A 37 17.33 -4.10 8.03
CA ILE A 37 17.60 -3.71 6.64
C ILE A 37 18.55 -4.75 6.02
N LYS A 38 18.13 -5.37 4.91
CA LYS A 38 18.99 -6.29 4.14
C LYS A 38 19.88 -5.52 3.17
N SER A 39 19.26 -4.66 2.37
CA SER A 39 19.93 -3.78 1.42
C SER A 39 19.04 -2.59 1.07
N ILE A 40 19.64 -1.56 0.52
CA ILE A 40 18.96 -0.39 -0.04
C ILE A 40 19.52 -0.15 -1.44
N GLU A 41 18.63 -0.11 -2.42
CA GLU A 41 18.95 0.21 -3.81
C GLU A 41 18.48 1.62 -4.12
N ASN A 42 19.24 2.33 -4.95
CA ASN A 42 18.88 3.64 -5.49
C ASN A 42 18.78 3.54 -7.02
N PRO A 43 17.63 3.17 -7.56
CA PRO A 43 17.44 3.03 -9.00
C PRO A 43 17.61 4.33 -9.78
N SER A 44 17.19 5.46 -9.20
CA SER A 44 17.31 6.77 -9.84
C SER A 44 17.06 7.91 -8.86
N GLY A 45 17.92 8.92 -8.87
CA GLY A 45 17.70 10.18 -8.16
C GLY A 45 17.38 10.00 -6.69
N ASP A 46 16.18 10.39 -6.30
CA ASP A 46 15.65 10.29 -4.93
C ASP A 46 14.79 9.03 -4.69
N LEU A 47 14.69 8.13 -5.69
CA LEU A 47 13.91 6.90 -5.60
C LEU A 47 14.74 5.76 -5.00
N TYR A 48 14.19 5.09 -4.01
CA TYR A 48 14.83 4.00 -3.27
C TYR A 48 13.94 2.78 -3.15
N LEU A 49 14.54 1.59 -3.34
CA LEU A 49 13.96 0.30 -3.03
C LEU A 49 14.68 -0.29 -1.81
N ILE A 50 13.94 -0.52 -0.74
CA ILE A 50 14.48 -0.95 0.54
C ILE A 50 14.04 -2.38 0.80
N HIS A 51 15.01 -3.26 1.02
CA HIS A 51 14.84 -4.67 1.35
C HIS A 51 14.98 -4.86 2.86
N ILE A 52 13.93 -5.41 3.49
CA ILE A 52 13.85 -5.61 4.93
C ILE A 52 13.61 -7.09 5.21
N THR A 53 14.21 -7.62 6.26
CA THR A 53 13.97 -9.01 6.69
C THR A 53 12.51 -9.23 7.02
N LYS A 54 11.97 -10.36 6.56
CA LYS A 54 10.61 -10.78 6.89
C LYS A 54 10.64 -11.81 8.02
N PRO A 55 9.87 -11.64 9.09
CA PRO A 55 9.66 -12.70 10.08
C PRO A 55 8.99 -13.92 9.45
N SER A 56 9.42 -15.12 9.78
CA SER A 56 9.01 -16.38 9.12
C SER A 56 7.50 -16.67 9.15
N GLN A 57 6.78 -16.10 10.11
CA GLN A 57 5.33 -16.30 10.26
C GLN A 57 4.52 -15.06 9.90
N GLN A 58 5.17 -13.99 9.43
CA GLN A 58 4.48 -12.75 9.09
C GLN A 58 3.77 -12.91 7.75
N THR A 59 2.48 -12.55 7.75
CA THR A 59 1.65 -12.51 6.54
C THR A 59 0.89 -11.18 6.49
N TRP A 60 0.48 -10.80 5.29
CA TRP A 60 -0.34 -9.61 5.02
C TRP A 60 -1.17 -9.81 3.76
N LYS A 61 -2.11 -8.91 3.53
CA LYS A 61 -2.90 -8.88 2.28
C LYS A 61 -2.26 -7.94 1.28
N ALA A 62 -2.53 -8.14 0.02
CA ALA A 62 -2.15 -7.19 -1.03
C ALA A 62 -2.61 -5.76 -0.68
N GLY A 63 -1.78 -4.76 -1.02
CA GLY A 63 -2.02 -3.37 -0.65
C GLY A 63 -1.76 -3.06 0.84
N ALA A 64 -1.03 -3.92 1.53
CA ALA A 64 -0.67 -3.71 2.93
C ALA A 64 0.24 -2.50 3.10
N PHE A 65 0.10 -1.86 4.24
CA PHE A 65 0.97 -0.80 4.73
C PHE A 65 1.20 -0.99 6.23
N ALA A 66 2.29 -0.44 6.74
CA ALA A 66 2.62 -0.49 8.15
C ALA A 66 3.30 0.80 8.61
N LYS A 67 3.32 1.03 9.91
CA LYS A 67 4.09 2.11 10.51
C LYS A 67 5.51 1.61 10.75
N PHE A 68 6.48 2.23 10.08
CA PHE A 68 7.91 1.99 10.29
C PHE A 68 8.50 3.09 11.15
N THR A 69 9.31 2.70 12.13
CA THR A 69 9.95 3.60 13.08
C THR A 69 11.46 3.36 13.08
N LEU A 70 12.23 4.43 12.91
CA LEU A 70 13.68 4.39 12.96
C LEU A 70 14.15 4.02 14.39
N PRO A 71 15.29 3.34 14.53
CA PRO A 71 15.85 3.05 15.83
C PRO A 71 16.15 4.35 16.58
N ASP A 72 15.87 4.36 17.87
CA ASP A 72 16.17 5.53 18.70
C ASP A 72 17.69 5.61 18.91
N THR A 73 18.36 6.43 18.12
CA THR A 73 19.81 6.68 18.22
C THR A 73 20.18 7.63 19.36
N SER A 74 19.17 8.18 20.06
CA SER A 74 19.37 9.10 21.18
C SER A 74 18.87 8.52 22.50
N SER A 75 19.76 8.13 23.36
CA SER A 75 19.53 7.54 24.70
C SER A 75 18.87 8.45 25.74
N ALA A 76 18.23 9.56 25.38
CA ALA A 76 17.71 10.51 26.36
C ALA A 76 16.57 11.43 25.86
N ALA A 77 15.60 10.96 25.09
CA ALA A 77 14.55 11.87 24.64
C ALA A 77 13.14 11.39 24.99
N ARG A 78 12.49 12.16 25.84
CA ARG A 78 11.07 12.08 26.17
C ARG A 78 10.23 11.88 24.90
N LYS A 79 9.32 10.92 24.93
CA LYS A 79 8.29 10.71 23.88
C LYS A 79 7.43 11.98 23.77
N ASN A 80 7.79 12.88 22.88
CA ASN A 80 6.95 13.97 22.44
C ASN A 80 6.35 13.58 21.09
N GLU A 81 5.07 13.79 20.87
CA GLU A 81 4.35 13.50 19.61
C GLU A 81 5.07 14.08 18.38
N ALA A 82 5.62 15.29 18.48
CA ALA A 82 6.42 15.92 17.42
C ALA A 82 7.70 15.12 17.07
N LYS A 83 8.29 14.38 18.01
CA LYS A 83 9.46 13.53 17.77
C LYS A 83 9.06 12.22 17.11
N GLU A 84 7.89 11.68 17.44
CA GLU A 84 7.36 10.48 16.82
C GLU A 84 7.07 10.71 15.33
N GLU A 85 6.53 11.86 14.95
CA GLU A 85 6.36 12.26 13.55
C GLU A 85 7.68 12.38 12.79
N GLN A 86 8.79 12.74 13.45
CA GLN A 86 10.10 12.82 12.81
C GLN A 86 10.75 11.45 12.60
N THR A 87 10.44 10.45 13.44
CA THR A 87 11.10 9.14 13.44
C THR A 87 10.27 8.02 12.86
N SER A 88 9.02 8.24 12.53
CA SER A 88 8.15 7.20 11.97
C SER A 88 7.31 7.66 10.79
N ARG A 89 7.00 6.72 9.88
CA ARG A 89 6.13 6.92 8.71
C ARG A 89 5.34 5.66 8.39
N TRP A 90 4.16 5.88 7.82
CA TRP A 90 3.39 4.84 7.18
C TRP A 90 3.97 4.58 5.80
N LEU A 91 4.36 3.33 5.53
CA LEU A 91 4.92 2.92 4.24
C LEU A 91 4.16 1.71 3.71
N THR A 92 3.97 1.68 2.40
CA THR A 92 3.32 0.57 1.70
C THR A 92 4.31 -0.57 1.50
N ILE A 93 3.85 -1.80 1.71
CA ILE A 93 4.62 -3.01 1.47
C ILE A 93 4.42 -3.44 0.01
N ALA A 94 5.49 -3.43 -0.77
CA ALA A 94 5.50 -3.76 -2.19
C ALA A 94 5.69 -5.24 -2.48
N SER A 95 6.08 -6.06 -1.48
CA SER A 95 6.24 -7.51 -1.62
C SER A 95 4.94 -8.27 -1.31
N THR A 96 4.84 -9.50 -1.85
CA THR A 96 3.81 -10.45 -1.46
C THR A 96 4.22 -11.23 -0.19
N PRO A 97 3.28 -11.84 0.55
CA PRO A 97 3.62 -12.59 1.76
C PRO A 97 4.47 -13.84 1.54
N ASP A 98 4.50 -14.38 0.33
CA ASP A 98 5.30 -15.54 -0.08
C ASP A 98 6.73 -15.18 -0.49
N GLU A 99 7.03 -13.90 -0.67
CA GLU A 99 8.41 -13.42 -0.83
C GLU A 99 9.16 -13.44 0.50
N ASP A 100 10.48 -13.71 0.45
CA ASP A 100 11.32 -13.88 1.64
C ASP A 100 11.75 -12.55 2.29
N GLU A 101 11.11 -11.45 1.89
CA GLU A 101 11.44 -10.11 2.35
C GLU A 101 10.26 -9.16 2.29
N ILE A 102 10.37 -8.06 3.04
CA ILE A 102 9.50 -6.91 2.94
C ILE A 102 10.19 -5.90 2.04
N LEU A 103 9.51 -5.51 0.95
CA LEU A 103 9.98 -4.47 0.03
C LEU A 103 9.25 -3.16 0.28
N ILE A 104 10.01 -2.08 0.37
CA ILE A 104 9.48 -0.71 0.46
C ILE A 104 10.03 0.10 -0.70
N LEU A 105 9.15 0.64 -1.52
CA LEU A 105 9.49 1.58 -2.59
C LEU A 105 9.11 2.99 -2.15
N THR A 106 10.07 3.93 -2.21
CA THR A 106 9.84 5.27 -1.68
C THR A 106 10.79 6.31 -2.27
N HIS A 107 10.32 7.56 -2.37
CA HIS A 107 11.19 8.71 -2.59
C HIS A 107 11.81 9.22 -1.29
N ASN A 108 13.05 9.70 -1.36
CA ASN A 108 13.64 10.54 -0.32
C ASN A 108 13.16 11.98 -0.51
N SER A 109 12.14 12.37 0.24
CA SER A 109 11.54 13.72 0.18
C SER A 109 12.31 14.78 0.98
N GLY A 110 13.53 14.49 1.46
CA GLY A 110 14.30 15.38 2.32
C GLY A 110 13.79 15.48 3.76
N SER A 111 12.77 14.70 4.15
CA SER A 111 12.34 14.64 5.55
C SER A 111 13.36 13.84 6.37
N HIS A 112 13.56 14.20 7.64
CA HIS A 112 14.49 13.51 8.53
C HIS A 112 14.32 11.98 8.53
N PHE A 113 13.06 11.50 8.54
CA PHE A 113 12.79 10.06 8.45
C PHE A 113 13.32 9.45 7.14
N LYS A 114 13.01 10.07 5.99
CA LYS A 114 13.37 9.54 4.68
C LYS A 114 14.88 9.62 4.43
N GLU A 115 15.51 10.74 4.80
CA GLU A 115 16.97 10.87 4.73
C GLU A 115 17.67 9.82 5.57
N THR A 116 17.23 9.63 6.82
CA THR A 116 17.82 8.61 7.68
C THR A 116 17.59 7.21 7.11
N LEU A 117 16.34 6.87 6.76
CA LEU A 117 15.96 5.54 6.27
C LEU A 117 16.78 5.13 5.03
N THR A 118 16.91 6.04 4.05
CA THR A 118 17.60 5.75 2.79
C THR A 118 19.12 5.65 2.89
N HIS A 119 19.70 6.01 4.06
CA HIS A 119 21.13 5.93 4.32
C HIS A 119 21.50 4.92 5.42
N LEU A 120 20.52 4.13 5.90
CA LEU A 120 20.83 3.10 6.90
C LEU A 120 21.72 2.00 6.29
N PRO A 121 22.82 1.61 6.96
CA PRO A 121 23.61 0.48 6.50
C PRO A 121 22.85 -0.84 6.62
N ALA A 122 23.23 -1.82 5.81
CA ALA A 122 22.74 -3.19 5.96
C ALA A 122 22.97 -3.72 7.38
N GLY A 123 22.00 -4.42 7.93
CA GLY A 123 22.00 -4.89 9.32
C GLY A 123 21.41 -3.89 10.31
N SER A 124 21.11 -2.64 9.92
CA SER A 124 20.41 -1.70 10.79
C SER A 124 19.02 -2.20 11.18
N GLU A 125 18.65 -1.96 12.43
CA GLU A 125 17.31 -2.29 12.92
C GLU A 125 16.29 -1.21 12.53
N ILE A 126 15.07 -1.64 12.26
CA ILE A 126 13.89 -0.79 12.07
C ILE A 126 12.69 -1.48 12.73
N GLU A 127 11.81 -0.71 13.34
CA GLU A 127 10.60 -1.26 13.94
C GLU A 127 9.42 -1.16 12.96
N MET A 128 8.63 -2.22 12.89
CA MET A 128 7.36 -2.25 12.16
C MET A 128 6.20 -2.51 13.13
N SER A 129 5.13 -1.74 13.01
CA SER A 129 3.89 -1.88 13.78
C SER A 129 2.67 -1.51 12.93
N TRP A 130 1.46 -1.77 13.44
CA TRP A 130 0.21 -1.35 12.82
C TRP A 130 0.04 -1.82 11.38
N LEU A 131 0.35 -3.10 11.13
CA LEU A 131 0.17 -3.71 9.81
C LEU A 131 -1.32 -3.81 9.45
N ASP A 132 -1.73 -3.20 8.33
CA ASP A 132 -3.09 -3.16 7.83
C ASP A 132 -3.10 -3.16 6.29
N SER A 133 -4.27 -3.22 5.65
CA SER A 133 -4.43 -3.16 4.19
C SER A 133 -5.61 -2.27 3.81
N SER A 134 -5.36 -1.35 2.88
CA SER A 134 -6.35 -0.38 2.40
C SER A 134 -7.14 -0.85 1.18
N LEU A 135 -6.65 -1.84 0.45
CA LEU A 135 -7.30 -2.36 -0.75
C LEU A 135 -8.19 -3.56 -0.42
N THR A 136 -9.40 -3.55 -0.98
CA THR A 136 -10.32 -4.67 -0.87
C THR A 136 -10.83 -5.02 -2.26
N VAL A 137 -10.40 -6.14 -2.82
CA VAL A 137 -11.00 -6.74 -4.00
C VAL A 137 -12.16 -7.61 -3.54
N LYS A 138 -13.39 -7.21 -3.91
CA LYS A 138 -14.62 -7.83 -3.39
C LYS A 138 -15.00 -9.10 -4.13
N ASP A 139 -14.70 -9.19 -5.41
CA ASP A 139 -15.09 -10.30 -6.28
C ASP A 139 -13.89 -10.76 -7.12
N THR A 140 -13.55 -12.03 -6.98
CA THR A 140 -12.40 -12.65 -7.67
C THR A 140 -12.60 -12.84 -9.17
N ASN A 141 -13.81 -12.69 -9.66
CA ASN A 141 -14.15 -12.86 -11.09
C ASN A 141 -14.30 -11.54 -11.83
N GLN A 142 -14.29 -10.40 -11.13
CA GLN A 142 -14.40 -9.09 -11.74
C GLN A 142 -13.09 -8.66 -12.40
N PRO A 143 -13.12 -8.11 -13.63
CA PRO A 143 -11.96 -7.48 -14.23
C PRO A 143 -11.39 -6.37 -13.33
N LEU A 144 -10.08 -6.30 -13.21
CA LEU A 144 -9.36 -5.27 -12.46
C LEU A 144 -8.69 -4.31 -13.45
N VAL A 145 -9.08 -3.04 -13.40
CA VAL A 145 -8.47 -1.97 -14.17
C VAL A 145 -7.65 -1.11 -13.23
N CYS A 146 -6.35 -1.16 -13.39
CA CYS A 146 -5.39 -0.62 -12.46
C CYS A 146 -4.60 0.54 -13.09
N PHE A 147 -4.46 1.62 -12.34
CA PHE A 147 -3.57 2.73 -12.64
C PHE A 147 -2.61 2.93 -11.48
N ALA A 148 -1.31 2.90 -11.76
CA ALA A 148 -0.27 3.29 -10.83
C ALA A 148 0.44 4.52 -11.35
N SER A 149 0.63 5.54 -10.52
CA SER A 149 1.56 6.62 -10.82
C SER A 149 2.75 6.55 -9.87
N ASP A 150 3.95 6.57 -10.44
CA ASP A 150 5.21 6.58 -9.70
C ASP A 150 5.28 5.39 -8.70
N VAL A 151 5.63 5.62 -7.43
CA VAL A 151 5.68 4.60 -6.37
C VAL A 151 4.33 3.92 -6.05
N GLY A 152 3.23 4.38 -6.67
CA GLY A 152 1.92 3.75 -6.56
C GLY A 152 1.91 2.28 -6.97
N ILE A 153 2.84 1.87 -7.83
CA ILE A 153 3.03 0.47 -8.21
C ILE A 153 3.28 -0.45 -7.00
N SER A 154 3.85 0.05 -5.92
CA SER A 154 4.09 -0.70 -4.69
C SER A 154 2.81 -1.29 -4.07
N THR A 155 1.69 -0.59 -4.22
CA THR A 155 0.38 -1.07 -3.74
C THR A 155 -0.20 -2.15 -4.67
N LEU A 156 -0.02 -1.99 -5.98
CA LEU A 156 -0.64 -2.87 -6.99
C LEU A 156 0.19 -4.12 -7.29
N ARG A 157 1.53 -4.06 -7.19
CA ARG A 157 2.41 -5.19 -7.47
C ARG A 157 2.02 -6.46 -6.72
N PRO A 158 1.86 -6.48 -5.39
CA PRO A 158 1.46 -7.69 -4.67
C PRO A 158 0.05 -8.16 -5.06
N LEU A 159 -0.87 -7.24 -5.32
CA LEU A 159 -2.22 -7.58 -5.79
C LEU A 159 -2.18 -8.28 -7.15
N ILE A 160 -1.42 -7.73 -8.10
CA ILE A 160 -1.31 -8.28 -9.45
C ILE A 160 -0.66 -9.66 -9.41
N LYS A 161 0.41 -9.85 -8.63
CA LYS A 161 1.04 -11.17 -8.45
C LYS A 161 0.08 -12.22 -7.87
N GLU A 162 -0.75 -11.82 -6.92
CA GLU A 162 -1.76 -12.70 -6.30
C GLU A 162 -2.90 -13.05 -7.28
N TRP A 163 -3.30 -12.11 -8.15
CA TRP A 163 -4.51 -12.22 -8.97
C TRP A 163 -4.27 -12.57 -10.42
N ALA A 164 -3.04 -12.48 -10.91
CA ALA A 164 -2.69 -12.92 -12.26
C ALA A 164 -3.10 -14.38 -12.47
N GLY A 165 -3.81 -14.65 -13.56
CA GLY A 165 -4.38 -15.96 -13.85
C GLY A 165 -5.79 -16.22 -13.28
N LYS A 166 -6.31 -15.36 -12.36
CA LYS A 166 -7.63 -15.56 -11.75
C LYS A 166 -8.72 -14.71 -12.39
N ALA A 167 -8.42 -13.46 -12.74
CA ALA A 167 -9.33 -12.54 -13.42
C ALA A 167 -8.58 -11.71 -14.45
N PRO A 168 -9.28 -11.08 -15.43
CA PRO A 168 -8.65 -10.12 -16.33
C PRO A 168 -8.08 -8.94 -15.54
N ILE A 169 -6.80 -8.61 -15.78
CA ILE A 169 -6.12 -7.46 -15.15
C ILE A 169 -5.55 -6.59 -16.26
N ILE A 170 -5.85 -5.30 -16.18
CA ILE A 170 -5.29 -4.27 -17.05
C ILE A 170 -4.54 -3.28 -16.14
N LEU A 171 -3.22 -3.18 -16.29
CA LEU A 171 -2.40 -2.24 -15.54
C LEU A 171 -1.77 -1.22 -16.48
N ASN A 172 -1.99 0.05 -16.18
CA ASN A 172 -1.15 1.13 -16.66
C ASN A 172 -0.26 1.65 -15.54
N HIS A 173 1.06 1.69 -15.79
CA HIS A 173 2.03 2.31 -14.90
C HIS A 173 2.53 3.60 -15.54
N PHE A 174 2.12 4.73 -14.97
CA PHE A 174 2.50 6.06 -15.39
C PHE A 174 3.71 6.53 -14.59
N ASP A 175 4.82 6.80 -15.28
CA ASP A 175 6.03 7.32 -14.68
C ASP A 175 6.82 8.15 -15.72
N LYS A 176 7.32 9.30 -15.29
CA LYS A 176 8.17 10.21 -16.12
C LYS A 176 9.67 9.93 -15.97
N GLY A 177 10.03 8.98 -15.12
CA GLY A 177 11.39 8.61 -14.78
C GLY A 177 11.67 7.14 -14.97
N VAL A 178 12.04 6.47 -13.88
CA VAL A 178 12.37 5.04 -13.88
C VAL A 178 11.17 4.22 -13.42
N THR A 179 10.65 3.40 -14.32
CA THR A 179 9.53 2.49 -14.05
C THR A 179 10.03 1.28 -13.27
N ILE A 180 9.87 1.31 -11.96
CA ILE A 180 10.26 0.21 -11.08
C ILE A 180 9.33 -1.01 -11.29
N PHE A 181 9.90 -2.22 -11.19
CA PHE A 181 9.24 -3.51 -11.45
C PHE A 181 8.77 -3.70 -12.90
N ASP A 182 9.21 -2.86 -13.85
CA ASP A 182 8.79 -2.92 -15.25
C ASP A 182 9.07 -4.29 -15.88
N ASN A 183 10.30 -4.81 -15.72
CA ASN A 183 10.67 -6.12 -16.25
C ASN A 183 9.81 -7.25 -15.65
N GLU A 184 9.58 -7.23 -14.33
CA GLU A 184 8.73 -8.20 -13.64
C GLU A 184 7.29 -8.16 -14.18
N MET A 185 6.72 -6.96 -14.32
CA MET A 185 5.35 -6.82 -14.85
C MET A 185 5.24 -7.23 -16.31
N LYS A 186 6.25 -6.94 -17.14
CA LYS A 186 6.32 -7.40 -18.54
C LYS A 186 6.41 -8.93 -18.64
N GLU A 187 7.28 -9.55 -17.85
CA GLU A 187 7.42 -11.00 -17.80
C GLU A 187 6.12 -11.67 -17.34
N LEU A 188 5.49 -11.14 -16.29
CA LEU A 188 4.21 -11.64 -15.82
C LEU A 188 3.12 -11.53 -16.89
N ALA A 189 3.07 -10.42 -17.64
CA ALA A 189 2.12 -10.23 -18.72
C ALA A 189 2.37 -11.17 -19.91
N GLN A 190 3.61 -11.50 -20.21
CA GLN A 190 3.95 -12.49 -21.25
C GLN A 190 3.54 -13.92 -20.87
N ASN A 191 3.63 -14.25 -19.58
CA ASN A 191 3.35 -15.57 -19.04
C ASN A 191 1.90 -15.79 -18.61
N THR A 192 1.06 -14.73 -18.63
CA THR A 192 -0.31 -14.76 -18.12
C THR A 192 -1.27 -14.13 -19.11
N SER A 193 -2.08 -14.95 -19.78
CA SER A 193 -2.96 -14.51 -20.88
C SER A 193 -4.03 -13.48 -20.49
N ASN A 194 -4.37 -13.37 -19.20
CA ASN A 194 -5.38 -12.45 -18.71
C ASN A 194 -4.79 -11.20 -18.03
N PHE A 195 -3.49 -10.96 -18.16
CA PHE A 195 -2.84 -9.77 -17.66
C PHE A 195 -2.28 -8.92 -18.79
N THR A 196 -2.73 -7.67 -18.87
CA THR A 196 -2.24 -6.68 -19.82
C THR A 196 -1.53 -5.56 -19.08
N TYR A 197 -0.29 -5.31 -19.43
CA TYR A 197 0.57 -4.29 -18.80
C TYR A 197 1.07 -3.29 -19.83
N LYS A 198 1.03 -2.00 -19.47
CA LYS A 198 1.60 -0.92 -20.27
C LYS A 198 2.14 0.20 -19.40
N THR A 199 3.33 0.71 -19.74
CA THR A 199 3.88 1.96 -19.20
C THR A 199 3.43 3.17 -20.02
N SER A 200 3.42 4.33 -19.41
CA SER A 200 3.13 5.62 -20.04
C SER A 200 4.00 6.71 -19.41
N GLU A 201 4.51 7.63 -20.22
CA GLU A 201 5.27 8.79 -19.77
C GLU A 201 4.42 10.08 -19.79
N GLU A 202 3.33 10.07 -20.57
CA GLU A 202 2.36 11.15 -20.65
C GLU A 202 1.00 10.68 -20.09
N PHE A 203 0.35 11.53 -19.29
CA PHE A 203 -0.93 11.21 -18.66
C PHE A 203 -2.02 10.91 -19.69
N SER A 204 -2.03 11.60 -20.82
CA SER A 204 -2.94 11.36 -21.94
C SER A 204 -2.82 9.95 -22.52
N GLN A 205 -1.61 9.36 -22.53
CA GLN A 205 -1.39 7.98 -22.96
C GLN A 205 -2.05 7.00 -21.98
N SER A 206 -1.96 7.29 -20.67
CA SER A 206 -2.65 6.53 -19.63
C SER A 206 -4.16 6.56 -19.83
N GLN A 207 -4.73 7.74 -20.04
CA GLN A 207 -6.16 7.94 -20.33
C GLN A 207 -6.60 7.16 -21.59
N ALA A 208 -5.85 7.27 -22.67
CA ALA A 208 -6.15 6.55 -23.92
C ALA A 208 -6.08 5.04 -23.77
N PHE A 209 -5.14 4.53 -22.96
CA PHE A 209 -5.02 3.11 -22.68
C PHE A 209 -6.17 2.61 -21.82
N LEU A 210 -6.51 3.30 -20.73
CA LEU A 210 -7.59 2.92 -19.82
C LEU A 210 -8.97 3.11 -20.46
N LYS A 211 -9.11 4.05 -21.41
CA LYS A 211 -10.37 4.24 -22.15
C LYS A 211 -10.84 2.96 -22.83
N ARG A 212 -9.92 2.16 -23.36
CA ARG A 212 -10.26 0.86 -23.99
C ARG A 212 -10.84 -0.12 -22.96
N ALA A 213 -10.25 -0.18 -21.77
CA ALA A 213 -10.78 -1.02 -20.70
C ALA A 213 -12.13 -0.53 -20.17
N ILE A 214 -12.33 0.81 -20.12
CA ILE A 214 -13.63 1.41 -19.79
C ILE A 214 -14.69 1.03 -20.82
N ASP A 215 -14.37 1.11 -22.12
CA ASP A 215 -15.30 0.79 -23.19
C ASP A 215 -15.66 -0.71 -23.22
N GLU A 216 -14.71 -1.58 -22.81
CA GLU A 216 -14.92 -3.02 -22.77
C GLU A 216 -15.69 -3.48 -21.53
N TYR A 217 -15.33 -2.99 -20.34
CA TYR A 217 -15.84 -3.50 -19.06
C TYR A 217 -16.81 -2.56 -18.36
N GLY A 218 -16.71 -1.24 -18.56
CA GLY A 218 -17.56 -0.25 -17.91
C GLY A 218 -17.68 -0.48 -16.40
N ASN A 219 -18.91 -0.46 -15.91
CA ASN A 219 -19.19 -0.69 -14.48
C ASN A 219 -19.13 -2.17 -14.03
N GLN A 220 -18.74 -3.09 -14.91
CA GLN A 220 -18.48 -4.49 -14.54
C GLN A 220 -17.06 -4.71 -13.99
N ALA A 221 -16.15 -3.74 -14.18
CA ALA A 221 -14.80 -3.80 -13.62
C ALA A 221 -14.70 -3.08 -12.28
N SER A 222 -13.67 -3.46 -11.51
CA SER A 222 -13.16 -2.69 -10.36
C SER A 222 -11.96 -1.86 -10.79
N TYR A 223 -11.95 -0.57 -10.45
CA TYR A 223 -10.90 0.38 -10.80
C TYR A 223 -10.07 0.71 -9.57
N LEU A 224 -8.78 0.40 -9.64
CA LEU A 224 -7.83 0.64 -8.55
C LEU A 224 -6.81 1.69 -8.99
N ILE A 225 -6.78 2.84 -8.31
CA ILE A 225 -5.96 3.99 -8.69
C ILE A 225 -5.04 4.33 -7.52
N THR A 226 -3.73 4.29 -7.77
CA THR A 226 -2.72 4.45 -6.72
C THR A 226 -1.59 5.37 -7.19
N GLY A 227 -1.01 6.15 -6.26
CA GLY A 227 0.18 6.95 -6.53
C GLY A 227 0.10 8.39 -6.06
N GLN A 228 0.65 9.29 -6.86
CA GLN A 228 0.70 10.73 -6.59
C GLN A 228 -0.72 11.31 -6.46
N PRO A 229 -0.99 12.18 -5.47
CA PRO A 229 -2.35 12.68 -5.21
C PRO A 229 -3.00 13.36 -6.42
N ASP A 230 -2.24 14.15 -7.18
CA ASP A 230 -2.75 14.89 -8.34
C ASP A 230 -3.13 13.92 -9.46
N ASP A 231 -2.26 12.96 -9.79
CA ASP A 231 -2.51 11.94 -10.81
C ASP A 231 -3.71 11.04 -10.43
N VAL A 232 -3.80 10.66 -9.15
CA VAL A 232 -4.91 9.86 -8.62
C VAL A 232 -6.23 10.62 -8.75
N ASN A 233 -6.25 11.92 -8.43
CA ASN A 233 -7.44 12.75 -8.55
C ASN A 233 -7.83 12.96 -10.01
N GLU A 234 -6.88 13.23 -10.89
CA GLU A 234 -7.13 13.42 -12.32
C GLU A 234 -7.67 12.14 -12.96
N MET A 235 -7.05 10.98 -12.68
CA MET A 235 -7.52 9.69 -13.19
C MET A 235 -8.90 9.32 -12.65
N LYS A 236 -9.17 9.57 -11.36
CA LYS A 236 -10.48 9.37 -10.76
C LYS A 236 -11.56 10.20 -11.43
N ASN A 237 -11.27 11.47 -11.75
CA ASN A 237 -12.20 12.35 -12.46
C ASN A 237 -12.44 11.84 -13.88
N PHE A 238 -11.38 11.48 -14.60
CA PHE A 238 -11.47 10.88 -15.93
C PHE A 238 -12.39 9.65 -15.96
N LEU A 239 -12.25 8.73 -14.99
CA LEU A 239 -13.13 7.57 -14.88
C LEU A 239 -14.61 7.97 -14.70
N LYS A 240 -14.87 8.94 -13.81
CA LYS A 240 -16.24 9.43 -13.56
C LYS A 240 -16.86 10.11 -14.78
N GLU A 241 -16.09 10.93 -15.48
CA GLU A 241 -16.51 11.60 -16.73
C GLU A 241 -16.82 10.59 -17.84
N ASN A 242 -16.21 9.40 -17.79
CA ASN A 242 -16.49 8.28 -18.68
C ASN A 242 -17.55 7.30 -18.13
N GLY A 243 -18.33 7.70 -17.14
CA GLY A 243 -19.51 6.97 -16.68
C GLY A 243 -19.23 5.85 -15.67
N ILE A 244 -18.04 5.82 -15.06
CA ILE A 244 -17.74 4.83 -14.03
C ILE A 244 -18.29 5.27 -12.67
N ASP A 245 -19.09 4.41 -12.05
CA ASP A 245 -19.68 4.62 -10.74
C ASP A 245 -18.58 4.72 -9.64
N SER A 246 -18.73 5.66 -8.72
CA SER A 246 -17.78 5.85 -7.63
C SER A 246 -17.61 4.61 -6.72
N LYS A 247 -18.63 3.73 -6.64
CA LYS A 247 -18.56 2.46 -5.89
C LYS A 247 -17.58 1.45 -6.48
N ASN A 248 -17.27 1.57 -7.77
CA ASN A 248 -16.33 0.72 -8.49
C ASN A 248 -14.90 1.30 -8.50
N ILE A 249 -14.69 2.50 -7.95
CA ILE A 249 -13.41 3.19 -7.94
C ILE A 249 -12.85 3.17 -6.52
N GLN A 250 -11.69 2.56 -6.34
CA GLN A 250 -10.90 2.62 -5.11
C GLN A 250 -9.63 3.42 -5.38
N VAL A 251 -9.27 4.28 -4.44
CA VAL A 251 -8.08 5.14 -4.56
C VAL A 251 -7.17 4.97 -3.34
N SER A 252 -5.86 4.97 -3.60
CA SER A 252 -4.83 5.04 -2.56
C SER A 252 -3.80 6.08 -2.96
N SER A 253 -3.84 7.25 -2.32
CA SER A 253 -2.91 8.36 -2.58
C SER A 253 -1.77 8.34 -1.58
N PHE A 254 -0.56 8.50 -2.06
CA PHE A 254 0.64 8.58 -1.23
C PHE A 254 0.85 10.03 -0.78
N ARG A 255 0.97 10.23 0.53
CA ARG A 255 1.25 11.55 1.12
C ARG A 255 2.74 11.70 1.41
N GLY A 256 3.25 12.92 1.26
CA GLY A 256 4.65 13.24 1.63
C GLY A 256 5.68 12.74 0.64
N LEU A 257 5.33 12.68 -0.64
CA LEU A 257 6.27 12.40 -1.75
C LEU A 257 6.97 13.67 -2.25
N LYS A 258 6.65 14.83 -1.66
CA LYS A 258 7.32 16.12 -1.91
C LYS A 258 7.67 16.77 -0.59
#